data_463152a43102590f62b8671d77438216
#
_entry.id   463152a43102590f62b8671d77438216
#
_cell.length_a   1.000
_cell.length_b   1.000
_cell.length_c   1.000
_cell.angle_alpha   90.00
_cell.angle_beta   90.00
_cell.angle_gamma   90.00
#
_symmetry.space_group_name_H-M   'P 1'
#
loop_
_entity.id
_entity.type
_entity.pdbx_description
1 polymer ?
#
loop_
_entity_poly.entity_id
_entity_poly.type
_entity_poly.pdbx_seq_one_letter_code
_entity_poly.pdbx_strand_id
1 'polypeptide(L)'
;AQQMPVIKELLGDLGIKIVQCEGYEADDILGTLSKAAADSGNECYILTGDRDSFQLVSDRVTVRLATTKETKIYTPDRIMEEYGVTPRQMIEVKALMGDTSDNISGVKGIGEKTALSLIKQEGDVKTLYEHLADIKLTPSVRTKLENGHQDAIDSRFLAEICLEAPVEKVTEFYKLGEVDTEKTKALLADLEMMRLIDRLGLSGKTVESADSAVQESKLKLSDLPKFEVKPLDESVISVLGKDKTVYFLFADNKLSILCNDVI
;
A
#
# COMPACT_ATOMS: atom_id res chain seq x y z
N ALA A 1 -5.73 -18.78 6.17
CA ALA A 1 -7.07 -19.10 5.61
C ALA A 1 -8.18 -19.02 6.65
N GLN A 2 -8.02 -19.50 7.89
CA GLN A 2 -9.09 -19.49 8.92
C GLN A 2 -9.33 -18.11 9.55
N GLN A 3 -8.35 -17.24 9.56
CA GLN A 3 -8.40 -15.90 10.17
C GLN A 3 -9.06 -14.85 9.28
N MET A 4 -9.05 -15.02 7.95
CA MET A 4 -9.61 -14.05 7.02
C MET A 4 -11.09 -13.71 7.22
N PRO A 5 -11.99 -14.71 7.46
CA PRO A 5 -13.38 -14.39 7.75
C PRO A 5 -13.52 -13.51 9.02
N VAL A 6 -12.74 -13.84 10.06
CA VAL A 6 -12.77 -13.10 11.32
C VAL A 6 -12.31 -11.66 11.17
N ILE A 7 -11.24 -11.43 10.38
CA ILE A 7 -10.77 -10.07 10.09
C ILE A 7 -11.82 -9.28 9.30
N LYS A 8 -12.44 -9.92 8.30
CA LYS A 8 -13.50 -9.26 7.51
C LYS A 8 -14.71 -8.91 8.37
N GLU A 9 -15.10 -9.80 9.29
CA GLU A 9 -16.16 -9.53 10.26
C GLU A 9 -15.81 -8.36 11.15
N LEU A 10 -14.63 -8.37 11.77
CA LEU A 10 -14.15 -7.29 12.63
C LEU A 10 -14.13 -5.93 11.91
N LEU A 11 -13.62 -5.89 10.69
CA LEU A 11 -13.55 -4.66 9.91
C LEU A 11 -14.95 -4.17 9.50
N GLY A 12 -15.85 -5.10 9.17
CA GLY A 12 -17.26 -4.79 8.91
C GLY A 12 -17.96 -4.19 10.15
N ASP A 13 -17.75 -4.77 11.33
CA ASP A 13 -18.30 -4.26 12.59
C ASP A 13 -17.71 -2.89 12.98
N LEU A 14 -16.48 -2.61 12.56
CA LEU A 14 -15.85 -1.29 12.66
C LEU A 14 -16.32 -0.29 11.60
N GLY A 15 -17.24 -0.67 10.72
CA GLY A 15 -17.76 0.17 9.66
C GLY A 15 -16.78 0.41 8.50
N ILE A 16 -15.71 -0.38 8.42
CA ILE A 16 -14.68 -0.26 7.37
C ILE A 16 -15.15 -1.03 6.11
N LYS A 17 -15.11 -0.36 4.97
CA LYS A 17 -15.46 -0.97 3.69
C LYS A 17 -14.36 -1.92 3.23
N ILE A 18 -14.77 -3.11 2.82
CA ILE A 18 -13.91 -4.13 2.21
C ILE A 18 -14.22 -4.16 0.71
N VAL A 19 -13.19 -4.04 -0.11
CA VAL A 19 -13.33 -4.04 -1.57
C VAL A 19 -12.63 -5.27 -2.14
N GLN A 20 -13.34 -5.99 -3.00
CA GLN A 20 -12.81 -7.13 -3.75
C GLN A 20 -13.29 -7.01 -5.19
N CYS A 21 -12.46 -7.37 -6.14
CA CYS A 21 -12.79 -7.38 -7.55
C CYS A 21 -12.21 -8.65 -8.18
N GLU A 22 -13.08 -9.50 -8.71
CA GLU A 22 -12.66 -10.73 -9.34
C GLU A 22 -11.83 -10.44 -10.60
N GLY A 23 -10.71 -11.15 -10.75
CA GLY A 23 -9.78 -10.97 -11.86
C GLY A 23 -8.79 -9.81 -11.71
N TYR A 24 -8.83 -9.09 -10.59
CA TYR A 24 -7.89 -8.00 -10.27
C TYR A 24 -7.17 -8.27 -8.96
N GLU A 25 -5.94 -7.80 -8.89
CA GLU A 25 -5.13 -7.86 -7.68
C GLU A 25 -5.51 -6.74 -6.70
N ALA A 26 -5.11 -6.91 -5.44
CA ALA A 26 -5.33 -5.88 -4.44
C ALA A 26 -4.66 -4.55 -4.82
N ASP A 27 -3.47 -4.62 -5.44
CA ASP A 27 -2.73 -3.46 -5.88
C ASP A 27 -3.42 -2.70 -7.01
N ASP A 28 -4.13 -3.41 -7.91
CA ASP A 28 -4.94 -2.77 -8.94
C ASP A 28 -6.10 -1.97 -8.33
N ILE A 29 -6.71 -2.52 -7.28
CA ILE A 29 -7.76 -1.82 -6.53
C ILE A 29 -7.16 -0.62 -5.79
N LEU A 30 -5.99 -0.77 -5.14
CA LEU A 30 -5.25 0.32 -4.51
C LEU A 30 -4.94 1.42 -5.53
N GLY A 31 -4.38 1.05 -6.68
CA GLY A 31 -4.03 1.98 -7.74
C GLY A 31 -5.26 2.73 -8.26
N THR A 32 -6.34 2.00 -8.56
CA THR A 32 -7.58 2.59 -9.07
C THR A 32 -8.19 3.58 -8.08
N LEU A 33 -8.30 3.20 -6.81
CA LEU A 33 -8.97 4.03 -5.81
C LEU A 33 -8.10 5.18 -5.31
N SER A 34 -6.78 4.99 -5.18
CA SER A 34 -5.88 6.09 -4.83
C SER A 34 -5.85 7.16 -5.93
N LYS A 35 -5.86 6.73 -7.21
CA LYS A 35 -6.00 7.64 -8.35
C LYS A 35 -7.33 8.39 -8.31
N ALA A 36 -8.45 7.69 -8.13
CA ALA A 36 -9.76 8.31 -8.06
C ALA A 36 -9.88 9.32 -6.90
N ALA A 37 -9.31 9.00 -5.74
CA ALA A 37 -9.24 9.92 -4.59
C ALA A 37 -8.42 11.17 -4.92
N ALA A 38 -7.24 11.00 -5.51
CA ALA A 38 -6.37 12.11 -5.90
C ALA A 38 -7.02 13.00 -6.97
N ASP A 39 -7.65 12.40 -8.00
CA ASP A 39 -8.35 13.10 -9.06
C ASP A 39 -9.55 13.91 -8.52
N SER A 40 -10.17 13.43 -7.43
CA SER A 40 -11.24 14.14 -6.71
C SER A 40 -10.73 15.23 -5.76
N GLY A 41 -9.43 15.47 -5.70
CA GLY A 41 -8.80 16.48 -4.86
C GLY A 41 -8.54 16.05 -3.42
N ASN A 42 -8.76 14.76 -3.09
CA ASN A 42 -8.52 14.20 -1.77
C ASN A 42 -7.04 13.79 -1.58
N GLU A 43 -6.57 13.80 -0.32
CA GLU A 43 -5.33 13.13 0.05
C GLU A 43 -5.60 11.64 0.30
N CYS A 44 -4.71 10.80 -0.19
CA CYS A 44 -4.80 9.35 -0.03
C CYS A 44 -3.57 8.81 0.69
N TYR A 45 -3.79 7.92 1.65
CA TYR A 45 -2.72 7.22 2.37
C TYR A 45 -2.88 5.72 2.15
N ILE A 46 -1.91 5.11 1.47
CA ILE A 46 -1.84 3.66 1.27
C ILE A 46 -0.99 3.07 2.39
N LEU A 47 -1.57 2.20 3.22
CA LEU A 47 -0.84 1.43 4.21
C LEU A 47 -0.62 0.02 3.66
N THR A 48 0.63 -0.33 3.40
CA THR A 48 1.00 -1.61 2.80
C THR A 48 2.36 -2.08 3.29
N GLY A 49 2.64 -3.38 3.17
CA GLY A 49 3.98 -3.95 3.32
C GLY A 49 4.76 -4.02 1.99
N ASP A 50 4.09 -3.71 0.87
CA ASP A 50 4.63 -3.88 -0.47
C ASP A 50 5.20 -2.59 -1.05
N ARG A 51 6.41 -2.69 -1.61
CA ARG A 51 7.10 -1.57 -2.27
C ARG A 51 6.57 -1.28 -3.67
N ASP A 52 5.82 -2.19 -4.27
CA ASP A 52 5.24 -1.98 -5.58
C ASP A 52 4.27 -0.80 -5.59
N SER A 53 3.62 -0.57 -4.47
CA SER A 53 2.79 0.61 -4.25
C SER A 53 3.55 1.94 -4.36
N PHE A 54 4.90 1.95 -4.38
CA PHE A 54 5.68 3.17 -4.58
C PHE A 54 5.39 3.84 -5.92
N GLN A 55 5.04 3.07 -6.94
CA GLN A 55 4.63 3.60 -8.25
C GLN A 55 3.36 4.44 -8.20
N LEU A 56 2.55 4.28 -7.14
CA LEU A 56 1.28 5.00 -6.93
C LEU A 56 1.47 6.35 -6.22
N VAL A 57 2.65 6.60 -5.65
CA VAL A 57 2.96 7.82 -4.90
C VAL A 57 2.86 9.05 -5.82
N SER A 58 2.20 10.09 -5.33
CA SER A 58 2.03 11.37 -6.02
C SER A 58 1.91 12.51 -5.00
N ASP A 59 1.66 13.73 -5.46
CA ASP A 59 1.46 14.88 -4.56
C ASP A 59 0.29 14.69 -3.59
N ARG A 60 -0.67 13.82 -3.93
CA ARG A 60 -1.85 13.52 -3.12
C ARG A 60 -1.91 12.09 -2.62
N VAL A 61 -1.02 11.23 -3.06
CA VAL A 61 -0.97 9.82 -2.64
C VAL A 61 0.34 9.57 -1.90
N THR A 62 0.23 9.21 -0.64
CA THR A 62 1.37 8.89 0.24
C THR A 62 1.32 7.41 0.61
N VAL A 63 2.43 6.70 0.43
CA VAL A 63 2.56 5.32 0.89
C VAL A 63 3.15 5.29 2.29
N ARG A 64 2.50 4.56 3.18
CA ARG A 64 2.98 4.20 4.52
C ARG A 64 3.40 2.74 4.50
N LEU A 65 4.69 2.51 4.29
CA LEU A 65 5.26 1.16 4.23
C LEU A 65 5.41 0.59 5.63
N ALA A 66 4.57 -0.39 5.97
CA ALA A 66 4.66 -1.12 7.23
C ALA A 66 5.81 -2.13 7.17
N THR A 67 6.72 -2.06 8.13
CA THR A 67 7.78 -3.03 8.34
C THR A 67 7.66 -3.64 9.73
N THR A 68 8.38 -4.71 10.00
CA THR A 68 8.41 -5.33 11.34
C THR A 68 8.91 -4.41 12.45
N LYS A 69 9.62 -3.33 12.11
CA LYS A 69 10.23 -2.40 13.09
C LYS A 69 9.51 -1.07 13.17
N GLU A 70 9.09 -0.54 12.04
CA GLU A 70 8.55 0.82 11.94
C GLU A 70 7.67 0.95 10.69
N THR A 71 6.87 1.99 10.64
CA THR A 71 6.19 2.41 9.41
C THR A 71 6.93 3.60 8.81
N LYS A 72 7.37 3.46 7.56
CA LYS A 72 8.06 4.50 6.81
C LYS A 72 7.08 5.22 5.90
N ILE A 73 7.22 6.54 5.83
CA ILE A 73 6.38 7.38 4.96
C ILE A 73 7.14 7.65 3.66
N TYR A 74 6.50 7.38 2.53
CA TYR A 74 7.03 7.63 1.20
C TYR A 74 6.17 8.65 0.47
N THR A 75 6.80 9.77 0.18
CA THR A 75 6.34 10.85 -0.70
C THR A 75 7.19 10.84 -1.97
N PRO A 76 6.84 11.61 -3.03
CA PRO A 76 7.68 11.72 -4.22
C PRO A 76 9.12 12.12 -3.89
N ASP A 77 9.30 13.10 -3.00
CA ASP A 77 10.63 13.56 -2.57
C ASP A 77 11.41 12.46 -1.87
N ARG A 78 10.75 11.67 -1.02
CA ARG A 78 11.39 10.56 -0.32
C ARG A 78 11.86 9.46 -1.27
N ILE A 79 11.07 9.14 -2.29
CA ILE A 79 11.46 8.16 -3.31
C ILE A 79 12.65 8.72 -4.12
N MET A 80 12.60 9.98 -4.50
CA MET A 80 13.69 10.64 -5.21
C MET A 80 14.98 10.67 -4.36
N GLU A 81 14.86 10.95 -3.06
CA GLU A 81 16.02 10.96 -2.14
C GLU A 81 16.64 9.57 -1.97
N GLU A 82 15.81 8.53 -1.79
CA GLU A 82 16.29 7.18 -1.46
C GLU A 82 16.74 6.41 -2.71
N TYR A 83 15.98 6.50 -3.81
CA TYR A 83 16.21 5.74 -5.03
C TYR A 83 16.78 6.57 -6.18
N GLY A 84 16.57 7.90 -6.16
CA GLY A 84 17.01 8.84 -7.20
C GLY A 84 16.22 8.71 -8.50
N VAL A 85 15.01 8.20 -8.42
CA VAL A 85 14.03 8.06 -9.52
C VAL A 85 12.68 8.56 -9.05
N THR A 86 11.80 8.90 -9.98
CA THR A 86 10.42 9.26 -9.64
C THR A 86 9.60 8.02 -9.27
N PRO A 87 8.46 8.19 -8.56
CA PRO A 87 7.54 7.09 -8.27
C PRO A 87 7.21 6.25 -9.51
N ARG A 88 6.85 6.89 -10.60
CA ARG A 88 6.50 6.20 -11.85
C ARG A 88 7.66 5.40 -12.45
N GLN A 89 8.89 5.88 -12.28
CA GLN A 89 10.09 5.18 -12.75
C GLN A 89 10.42 3.90 -11.95
N MET A 90 9.78 3.69 -10.78
CA MET A 90 9.93 2.42 -10.05
C MET A 90 9.46 1.22 -10.88
N ILE A 91 8.46 1.40 -11.75
CA ILE A 91 8.01 0.37 -12.71
C ILE A 91 9.15 -0.01 -13.65
N GLU A 92 9.84 0.98 -14.18
CA GLU A 92 10.94 0.80 -15.13
C GLU A 92 12.15 0.10 -14.48
N VAL A 93 12.40 0.43 -13.20
CA VAL A 93 13.43 -0.23 -12.40
C VAL A 93 13.06 -1.72 -12.20
N LYS A 94 11.80 -2.00 -11.80
CA LYS A 94 11.30 -3.37 -11.61
C LYS A 94 11.33 -4.16 -12.93
N ALA A 95 11.01 -3.53 -14.05
CA ALA A 95 11.08 -4.14 -15.37
C ALA A 95 12.48 -4.66 -15.73
N LEU A 96 13.53 -3.95 -15.33
CA LEU A 96 14.91 -4.35 -15.58
C LEU A 96 15.44 -5.35 -14.56
N MET A 97 15.19 -5.14 -13.26
CA MET A 97 15.75 -6.01 -12.23
C MET A 97 14.95 -7.30 -12.01
N GLY A 98 13.68 -7.31 -12.40
CA GLY A 98 12.74 -8.38 -12.10
C GLY A 98 12.28 -8.37 -10.64
N ASP A 99 11.35 -9.29 -10.34
CA ASP A 99 10.89 -9.60 -9.00
C ASP A 99 10.55 -11.08 -8.90
N THR A 100 11.27 -11.79 -8.05
CA THR A 100 11.08 -13.23 -7.87
C THR A 100 9.82 -13.58 -7.07
N SER A 101 9.31 -12.64 -6.23
CA SER A 101 8.09 -12.85 -5.46
C SER A 101 6.85 -12.87 -6.37
N ASP A 102 6.86 -12.03 -7.40
CA ASP A 102 5.77 -11.90 -8.38
C ASP A 102 6.02 -12.67 -9.67
N ASN A 103 7.09 -13.46 -9.70
CA ASN A 103 7.51 -14.21 -10.90
C ASN A 103 7.77 -13.30 -12.12
N ILE A 104 8.28 -12.11 -11.88
CA ILE A 104 8.68 -11.16 -12.91
C ILE A 104 10.17 -11.40 -13.23
N SER A 105 10.46 -11.77 -14.47
CA SER A 105 11.81 -12.22 -14.87
C SER A 105 12.87 -11.13 -14.79
N GLY A 106 12.53 -9.93 -15.22
CA GLY A 106 13.51 -8.88 -15.48
C GLY A 106 14.55 -9.28 -16.53
N VAL A 107 15.57 -8.46 -16.68
CA VAL A 107 16.73 -8.76 -17.54
C VAL A 107 17.74 -9.59 -16.73
N LYS A 108 17.98 -10.81 -17.15
CA LYS A 108 18.86 -11.74 -16.42
C LYS A 108 20.24 -11.15 -16.12
N GLY A 109 20.51 -11.01 -14.82
CA GLY A 109 21.79 -10.51 -14.33
C GLY A 109 21.90 -8.98 -14.26
N ILE A 110 20.80 -8.25 -14.46
CA ILE A 110 20.65 -6.84 -14.10
C ILE A 110 19.99 -6.79 -12.72
N GLY A 111 20.70 -6.28 -11.73
CA GLY A 111 20.16 -6.08 -10.38
C GLY A 111 19.79 -4.62 -10.13
N GLU A 112 19.19 -4.37 -8.96
CA GLU A 112 18.63 -3.08 -8.55
C GLU A 112 19.57 -1.89 -8.81
N LYS A 113 20.83 -1.98 -8.40
CA LYS A 113 21.82 -0.88 -8.59
C LYS A 113 22.03 -0.52 -10.05
N THR A 114 22.10 -1.54 -10.92
CA THR A 114 22.30 -1.33 -12.35
C THR A 114 21.02 -0.79 -12.98
N ALA A 115 19.87 -1.34 -12.63
CA ALA A 115 18.57 -0.87 -13.09
C ALA A 115 18.33 0.60 -12.71
N LEU A 116 18.53 0.97 -11.44
CA LEU A 116 18.44 2.36 -10.98
C LEU A 116 19.38 3.28 -11.76
N SER A 117 20.63 2.88 -11.98
CA SER A 117 21.60 3.69 -12.74
C SER A 117 21.15 3.93 -14.17
N LEU A 118 20.62 2.91 -14.84
CA LEU A 118 20.14 2.98 -16.22
C LEU A 118 18.89 3.89 -16.30
N ILE A 119 17.92 3.68 -15.42
CA ILE A 119 16.69 4.48 -15.44
C ILE A 119 16.92 5.93 -15.03
N LYS A 120 17.84 6.21 -14.11
CA LYS A 120 18.28 7.59 -13.81
C LYS A 120 18.83 8.31 -15.03
N GLN A 121 19.55 7.59 -15.89
CA GLN A 121 20.18 8.16 -17.07
C GLN A 121 19.21 8.31 -18.23
N GLU A 122 18.41 7.28 -18.52
CA GLU A 122 17.60 7.16 -19.74
C GLU A 122 16.11 7.49 -19.52
N GLY A 123 15.64 7.45 -18.28
CA GLY A 123 14.26 7.77 -17.91
C GLY A 123 13.33 6.56 -17.90
N ASP A 124 13.30 5.76 -18.94
CA ASP A 124 12.46 4.58 -19.07
C ASP A 124 13.11 3.47 -19.92
N VAL A 125 12.52 2.28 -19.88
CA VAL A 125 13.00 1.10 -20.59
C VAL A 125 12.99 1.32 -22.11
N LYS A 126 11.97 1.96 -22.64
CA LYS A 126 11.86 2.20 -24.09
C LYS A 126 13.01 3.09 -24.57
N THR A 127 13.22 4.24 -23.94
CA THR A 127 14.32 5.17 -24.25
C THR A 127 15.68 4.51 -24.07
N LEU A 128 15.85 3.70 -23.01
CA LEU A 128 17.06 2.91 -22.80
C LEU A 128 17.41 2.04 -23.99
N TYR A 129 16.44 1.32 -24.57
CA TYR A 129 16.69 0.45 -25.71
C TYR A 129 16.85 1.21 -27.03
N GLU A 130 16.19 2.36 -27.19
CA GLU A 130 16.38 3.26 -28.31
C GLU A 130 17.81 3.82 -28.35
N HIS A 131 18.37 4.14 -27.19
CA HIS A 131 19.72 4.70 -27.06
C HIS A 131 20.81 3.66 -26.76
N LEU A 132 20.47 2.38 -26.70
CA LEU A 132 21.37 1.33 -26.22
C LEU A 132 22.73 1.32 -26.91
N ALA A 133 22.78 1.68 -28.20
CA ALA A 133 24.05 1.75 -28.96
C ALA A 133 24.99 2.86 -28.46
N ASP A 134 24.43 3.98 -28.00
CA ASP A 134 25.16 5.19 -27.68
C ASP A 134 25.54 5.30 -26.20
N ILE A 135 24.88 4.54 -25.34
CA ILE A 135 25.15 4.56 -23.88
C ILE A 135 26.50 3.91 -23.58
N LYS A 136 27.25 4.55 -22.69
CA LYS A 136 28.52 3.98 -22.19
C LYS A 136 28.25 2.88 -21.17
N LEU A 137 28.27 1.65 -21.61
CA LEU A 137 28.06 0.45 -20.79
C LEU A 137 29.27 -0.48 -20.86
N THR A 138 29.46 -1.28 -19.80
CA THR A 138 30.40 -2.41 -19.89
C THR A 138 29.87 -3.42 -20.91
N PRO A 139 30.75 -4.13 -21.63
CA PRO A 139 30.31 -5.14 -22.60
C PRO A 139 29.35 -6.17 -22.01
N SER A 140 29.57 -6.58 -20.77
CA SER A 140 28.72 -7.55 -20.08
C SER A 140 27.30 -7.01 -19.86
N VAL A 141 27.13 -5.76 -19.43
CA VAL A 141 25.82 -5.15 -19.21
C VAL A 141 25.09 -4.97 -20.54
N ARG A 142 25.80 -4.51 -21.58
CA ARG A 142 25.25 -4.36 -22.94
C ARG A 142 24.70 -5.69 -23.46
N THR A 143 25.51 -6.76 -23.43
CA THR A 143 25.07 -8.08 -23.87
C THR A 143 23.85 -8.60 -23.12
N LYS A 144 23.77 -8.34 -21.81
CA LYS A 144 22.60 -8.73 -21.00
C LYS A 144 21.34 -7.98 -21.45
N LEU A 145 21.44 -6.67 -21.67
CA LEU A 145 20.32 -5.86 -22.14
C LEU A 145 19.89 -6.30 -23.55
N GLU A 146 20.84 -6.48 -24.47
CA GLU A 146 20.53 -6.96 -25.82
C GLU A 146 19.80 -8.31 -25.83
N ASN A 147 20.23 -9.25 -25.00
CA ASN A 147 19.60 -10.56 -24.89
C ASN A 147 18.27 -10.55 -24.13
N GLY A 148 18.07 -9.60 -23.21
CA GLY A 148 16.90 -9.51 -22.34
C GLY A 148 15.88 -8.44 -22.75
N HIS A 149 15.92 -7.99 -24.02
CA HIS A 149 15.02 -6.91 -24.47
C HIS A 149 13.54 -7.28 -24.32
N GLN A 150 13.14 -8.47 -24.78
CA GLN A 150 11.76 -8.91 -24.65
C GLN A 150 11.37 -9.13 -23.19
N ASP A 151 12.27 -9.72 -22.39
CA ASP A 151 12.04 -9.92 -20.96
C ASP A 151 11.79 -8.60 -20.23
N ALA A 152 12.50 -7.52 -20.60
CA ALA A 152 12.28 -6.19 -20.02
C ALA A 152 10.90 -5.62 -20.38
N ILE A 153 10.44 -5.80 -21.63
CA ILE A 153 9.12 -5.34 -22.09
C ILE A 153 8.02 -6.10 -21.35
N ASP A 154 8.12 -7.42 -21.30
CA ASP A 154 7.11 -8.27 -20.65
C ASP A 154 7.08 -7.99 -19.14
N SER A 155 8.26 -7.84 -18.53
CA SER A 155 8.37 -7.50 -17.11
C SER A 155 7.80 -6.11 -16.78
N ARG A 156 8.00 -5.13 -17.68
CA ARG A 156 7.40 -3.80 -17.52
C ARG A 156 5.88 -3.86 -17.51
N PHE A 157 5.32 -4.63 -18.44
CA PHE A 157 3.87 -4.83 -18.52
C PHE A 157 3.32 -5.47 -17.23
N LEU A 158 4.02 -6.49 -16.71
CA LEU A 158 3.61 -7.19 -15.49
C LEU A 158 3.82 -6.37 -14.21
N ALA A 159 4.83 -5.49 -14.20
CA ALA A 159 5.13 -4.65 -13.04
C ALA A 159 4.19 -3.43 -12.89
N GLU A 160 3.48 -3.05 -13.93
CA GLU A 160 2.61 -1.87 -13.93
C GLU A 160 1.25 -2.20 -13.30
N ILE A 161 0.94 -1.56 -12.17
CA ILE A 161 -0.34 -1.68 -11.49
C ILE A 161 -1.45 -1.09 -12.37
N CYS A 162 -2.55 -1.82 -12.53
CA CYS A 162 -3.73 -1.35 -13.25
C CYS A 162 -4.45 -0.26 -12.45
N LEU A 163 -4.75 0.86 -13.10
CA LEU A 163 -5.44 2.01 -12.49
C LEU A 163 -6.93 2.09 -12.87
N GLU A 164 -7.45 1.04 -13.52
CA GLU A 164 -8.80 1.03 -14.10
C GLU A 164 -9.58 -0.26 -13.71
N ALA A 165 -9.35 -0.77 -12.50
CA ALA A 165 -10.16 -1.88 -11.98
C ALA A 165 -11.65 -1.45 -11.92
N PRO A 166 -12.61 -2.32 -12.24
CA PRO A 166 -14.03 -2.01 -12.29
C PRO A 166 -14.66 -1.99 -10.88
N VAL A 167 -14.17 -1.07 -10.05
CA VAL A 167 -14.69 -0.80 -8.71
C VAL A 167 -15.36 0.56 -8.65
N GLU A 168 -16.20 0.79 -7.62
CA GLU A 168 -16.80 2.09 -7.40
C GLU A 168 -15.69 3.14 -7.16
N LYS A 169 -15.68 4.23 -7.93
CA LYS A 169 -14.65 5.27 -7.86
C LYS A 169 -15.09 6.51 -7.07
N VAL A 170 -16.36 6.58 -6.66
CA VAL A 170 -16.90 7.69 -5.87
C VAL A 170 -16.43 7.55 -4.42
N THR A 171 -15.61 8.46 -3.94
CA THR A 171 -14.99 8.39 -2.62
C THR A 171 -16.00 8.38 -1.47
N GLU A 172 -17.16 9.03 -1.65
CA GLU A 172 -18.27 9.02 -0.69
C GLU A 172 -18.80 7.62 -0.39
N PHE A 173 -18.70 6.71 -1.35
CA PHE A 173 -19.10 5.31 -1.16
C PHE A 173 -18.27 4.62 -0.07
N TYR A 174 -17.03 5.07 0.14
CA TYR A 174 -16.07 4.49 1.07
C TYR A 174 -16.04 5.20 2.44
N LYS A 175 -17.01 6.05 2.72
CA LYS A 175 -17.14 6.65 4.05
C LYS A 175 -17.21 5.57 5.12
N LEU A 176 -16.56 5.84 6.25
CA LEU A 176 -16.65 4.98 7.43
C LEU A 176 -18.11 4.85 7.85
N GLY A 177 -18.55 3.61 8.01
CA GLY A 177 -19.88 3.29 8.55
C GLY A 177 -19.96 3.51 10.06
N GLU A 178 -21.12 3.21 10.64
CA GLU A 178 -21.28 3.18 12.08
C GLU A 178 -20.56 1.95 12.65
N VAL A 179 -19.89 2.13 13.80
CA VAL A 179 -19.24 1.05 14.53
C VAL A 179 -20.26 0.28 15.33
N ASP A 180 -20.38 -1.03 15.12
CA ASP A 180 -21.14 -1.92 16.00
C ASP A 180 -20.27 -2.26 17.23
N THR A 181 -20.36 -1.39 18.23
CA THR A 181 -19.53 -1.46 19.44
C THR A 181 -19.69 -2.78 20.18
N GLU A 182 -20.94 -3.30 20.25
CA GLU A 182 -21.21 -4.53 21.01
C GLU A 182 -20.64 -5.76 20.30
N LYS A 183 -20.84 -5.87 18.99
CA LYS A 183 -20.26 -6.99 18.21
C LYS A 183 -18.74 -6.92 18.17
N THR A 184 -18.18 -5.73 17.90
CA THR A 184 -16.72 -5.53 17.89
C THR A 184 -16.12 -5.97 19.22
N LYS A 185 -16.72 -5.56 20.33
CA LYS A 185 -16.25 -5.90 21.67
C LYS A 185 -16.37 -7.40 21.96
N ALA A 186 -17.51 -8.01 21.60
CA ALA A 186 -17.73 -9.45 21.80
C ALA A 186 -16.70 -10.26 20.99
N LEU A 187 -16.51 -9.94 19.71
CA LEU A 187 -15.55 -10.63 18.84
C LEU A 187 -14.12 -10.49 19.37
N LEU A 188 -13.72 -9.30 19.76
CA LEU A 188 -12.38 -9.07 20.32
C LEU A 188 -12.17 -9.77 21.67
N ALA A 189 -13.23 -9.91 22.48
CA ALA A 189 -13.17 -10.66 23.73
C ALA A 189 -13.03 -12.17 23.47
N ASP A 190 -13.76 -12.71 22.51
CA ASP A 190 -13.66 -14.13 22.09
C ASP A 190 -12.27 -14.46 21.52
N LEU A 191 -11.63 -13.46 20.91
CA LEU A 191 -10.24 -13.56 20.42
C LEU A 191 -9.18 -13.29 21.50
N GLU A 192 -9.59 -13.04 22.74
CA GLU A 192 -8.72 -12.67 23.87
C GLU A 192 -7.91 -11.37 23.64
N MET A 193 -8.38 -10.49 22.75
CA MET A 193 -7.72 -9.24 22.35
C MET A 193 -8.12 -8.07 23.27
N MET A 194 -8.08 -8.25 24.59
CA MET A 194 -8.55 -7.26 25.58
C MET A 194 -7.85 -5.90 25.45
N ARG A 195 -6.54 -5.88 25.15
CA ARG A 195 -5.80 -4.62 24.95
C ARG A 195 -6.32 -3.82 23.76
N LEU A 196 -6.83 -4.49 22.73
CA LEU A 196 -7.39 -3.81 21.57
C LEU A 196 -8.74 -3.19 21.89
N ILE A 197 -9.56 -3.85 22.71
CA ILE A 197 -10.81 -3.30 23.24
C ILE A 197 -10.53 -1.97 23.97
N ASP A 198 -9.53 -1.95 24.85
CA ASP A 198 -9.15 -0.74 25.60
C ASP A 198 -8.63 0.36 24.67
N ARG A 199 -7.77 0.01 23.69
CA ARG A 199 -7.20 0.97 22.72
C ARG A 199 -8.26 1.59 21.81
N LEU A 200 -9.29 0.85 21.46
CA LEU A 200 -10.42 1.32 20.65
C LEU A 200 -11.47 2.07 21.50
N GLY A 201 -11.26 2.20 22.81
CA GLY A 201 -12.19 2.88 23.71
C GLY A 201 -13.50 2.13 23.92
N LEU A 202 -13.55 0.82 23.61
CA LEU A 202 -14.75 0.00 23.67
C LEU A 202 -15.02 -0.56 25.08
N SER A 203 -14.09 -0.43 26.02
CA SER A 203 -14.19 -1.01 27.38
C SER A 203 -15.17 -0.31 28.31
N GLY A 204 -15.74 0.82 27.91
CA GLY A 204 -16.62 1.63 28.77
C GLY A 204 -15.93 2.19 30.02
N LYS A 205 -14.64 1.92 30.22
CA LYS A 205 -13.85 2.57 31.25
C LYS A 205 -13.39 3.91 30.71
N THR A 206 -13.91 4.98 31.23
CA THR A 206 -13.30 6.31 31.09
C THR A 206 -11.86 6.19 31.56
N VAL A 207 -10.93 6.32 30.61
CA VAL A 207 -9.52 6.58 30.98
C VAL A 207 -9.55 7.98 31.61
N GLU A 208 -9.55 8.04 32.93
CA GLU A 208 -9.25 9.27 33.65
C GLU A 208 -7.78 9.62 33.35
N SER A 209 -7.55 10.23 32.20
CA SER A 209 -6.38 11.06 31.99
C SER A 209 -6.72 12.42 32.59
N ALA A 210 -5.94 12.84 33.57
CA ALA A 210 -6.04 14.17 34.16
C ALA A 210 -6.13 15.23 33.05
N ASP A 211 -7.13 16.08 33.23
CA ASP A 211 -7.51 17.30 32.53
C ASP A 211 -8.57 17.23 31.43
N SER A 212 -9.68 17.82 31.85
CA SER A 212 -10.79 18.44 31.09
C SER A 212 -11.98 17.54 30.70
N ALA A 213 -13.11 17.97 31.25
CA ALA A 213 -14.47 17.54 30.94
C ALA A 213 -14.71 17.34 29.45
N VAL A 214 -14.99 16.11 29.05
CA VAL A 214 -15.49 15.79 27.72
C VAL A 214 -16.93 15.31 27.83
N GLN A 215 -17.82 16.13 27.29
CA GLN A 215 -19.22 15.78 26.99
C GLN A 215 -19.24 14.51 26.12
N GLU A 216 -20.29 13.71 26.26
CA GLU A 216 -20.61 12.56 25.38
C GLU A 216 -20.39 12.92 23.92
N SER A 217 -19.23 12.54 23.39
CA SER A 217 -18.91 12.71 21.98
C SER A 217 -19.00 11.35 21.28
N LYS A 218 -19.90 11.25 20.31
CA LYS A 218 -19.85 10.23 19.29
C LYS A 218 -18.39 10.10 18.82
N LEU A 219 -17.83 8.91 18.90
CA LEU A 219 -16.46 8.62 18.42
C LEU A 219 -16.32 9.20 17.02
N LYS A 220 -15.65 10.33 16.92
CA LYS A 220 -15.19 10.85 15.64
C LYS A 220 -13.84 10.20 15.38
N LEU A 221 -13.56 9.88 14.15
CA LEU A 221 -12.26 9.34 13.72
C LEU A 221 -11.09 10.31 14.06
N SER A 222 -11.40 11.61 14.25
CA SER A 222 -10.47 12.61 14.80
C SER A 222 -10.03 12.33 16.25
N ASP A 223 -10.82 11.51 16.98
CA ASP A 223 -10.58 11.17 18.38
C ASP A 223 -9.86 9.82 18.51
N LEU A 224 -9.76 9.06 17.43
CA LEU A 224 -8.78 7.99 17.36
C LEU A 224 -7.40 8.64 17.53
N PRO A 225 -6.56 8.16 18.47
CA PRO A 225 -5.24 8.72 18.68
C PRO A 225 -4.59 8.86 17.30
N LYS A 226 -4.11 10.07 16.97
CA LYS A 226 -3.28 10.28 15.78
C LYS A 226 -2.36 9.08 15.78
N PHE A 227 -2.54 8.18 14.83
CA PHE A 227 -1.76 6.97 14.78
C PHE A 227 -0.29 7.39 14.66
N GLU A 228 0.35 7.68 15.79
CA GLU A 228 1.74 7.37 15.91
C GLU A 228 1.75 5.86 15.75
N VAL A 229 2.07 5.42 14.54
CA VAL A 229 2.20 4.02 14.25
C VAL A 229 3.32 3.50 15.13
N LYS A 230 2.98 3.12 16.36
CA LYS A 230 3.79 2.17 17.08
C LYS A 230 3.63 0.88 16.29
N PRO A 231 4.72 0.14 16.07
CA PRO A 231 4.68 -1.06 15.24
C PRO A 231 3.46 -1.87 15.63
N LEU A 232 2.61 -2.15 14.64
CA LEU A 232 1.61 -3.20 14.77
C LEU A 232 2.39 -4.40 15.28
N ASP A 233 1.99 -4.95 16.42
CA ASP A 233 2.58 -6.13 16.99
C ASP A 233 2.70 -7.18 15.88
N GLU A 234 3.85 -7.84 15.77
CA GLU A 234 4.13 -8.84 14.72
C GLU A 234 2.99 -9.87 14.56
N SER A 235 2.20 -10.06 15.64
CA SER A 235 1.02 -10.90 15.61
C SER A 235 -0.08 -10.43 14.66
N VAL A 236 -0.27 -9.13 14.47
CA VAL A 236 -1.30 -8.60 13.57
C VAL A 236 -0.84 -8.62 12.12
N ILE A 237 0.46 -8.39 11.87
CA ILE A 237 1.06 -8.48 10.53
C ILE A 237 1.07 -9.93 10.05
N SER A 238 1.33 -10.91 10.93
CA SER A 238 1.30 -12.34 10.60
C SER A 238 -0.10 -12.87 10.31
N VAL A 239 -1.14 -12.17 10.74
CA VAL A 239 -2.56 -12.52 10.55
C VAL A 239 -3.08 -12.10 9.18
N LEU A 240 -2.47 -11.09 8.54
CA LEU A 240 -2.82 -10.65 7.20
C LEU A 240 -2.21 -11.62 6.16
N GLY A 241 -2.83 -12.76 5.96
CA GLY A 241 -2.32 -13.81 5.04
C GLY A 241 -2.42 -13.46 3.55
N LYS A 242 -2.09 -14.41 2.67
CA LYS A 242 -1.88 -14.27 1.22
C LYS A 242 -3.10 -13.87 0.35
N ASP A 243 -4.26 -13.63 0.92
CA ASP A 243 -5.43 -13.21 0.17
C ASP A 243 -5.38 -11.70 -0.09
N LYS A 244 -5.43 -11.34 -1.35
CA LYS A 244 -5.36 -9.95 -1.82
C LYS A 244 -6.66 -9.20 -1.51
N THR A 245 -6.76 -8.69 -0.31
CA THR A 245 -7.91 -7.90 0.17
C THR A 245 -7.44 -6.52 0.58
N VAL A 246 -8.12 -5.51 0.11
CA VAL A 246 -7.80 -4.11 0.38
C VAL A 246 -8.82 -3.52 1.32
N TYR A 247 -8.37 -2.79 2.34
CA TYR A 247 -9.21 -2.15 3.33
C TYR A 247 -9.06 -0.63 3.20
N PHE A 248 -10.21 0.06 3.15
CA PHE A 248 -10.24 1.50 3.00
C PHE A 248 -10.83 2.15 4.24
N LEU A 249 -10.18 3.22 4.69
CA LEU A 249 -10.68 4.12 5.70
C LEU A 249 -10.66 5.54 5.15
N PHE A 250 -11.82 6.17 5.02
CA PHE A 250 -11.93 7.55 4.58
C PHE A 250 -12.45 8.42 5.73
N ALA A 251 -11.67 9.42 6.13
CA ALA A 251 -12.04 10.38 7.17
C ALA A 251 -11.33 11.71 6.94
N ASP A 252 -12.01 12.82 7.25
CA ASP A 252 -11.48 14.20 7.19
C ASP A 252 -10.79 14.52 5.84
N ASN A 253 -11.43 14.16 4.71
CA ASN A 253 -10.87 14.24 3.36
C ASN A 253 -9.59 13.42 3.15
N LYS A 254 -9.35 12.39 3.95
CA LYS A 254 -8.22 11.47 3.83
C LYS A 254 -8.72 10.05 3.65
N LEU A 255 -8.22 9.38 2.62
CA LEU A 255 -8.44 7.96 2.37
C LEU A 255 -7.23 7.18 2.88
N SER A 256 -7.42 6.32 3.87
CA SER A 256 -6.41 5.38 4.32
C SER A 256 -6.73 4.01 3.75
N ILE A 257 -5.75 3.42 3.08
CA ILE A 257 -5.91 2.15 2.38
C ILE A 257 -4.97 1.15 3.04
N LEU A 258 -5.51 0.02 3.51
CA LEU A 258 -4.75 -1.10 4.05
C LEU A 258 -4.79 -2.25 3.05
N CYS A 259 -3.65 -2.62 2.50
CA CYS A 259 -3.50 -3.77 1.61
C CYS A 259 -2.91 -4.96 2.33
N ASN A 260 -3.40 -6.14 2.00
CA ASN A 260 -3.00 -7.38 2.62
C ASN A 260 -2.12 -8.24 1.69
N ASP A 261 -0.92 -7.78 1.41
CA ASP A 261 0.15 -8.59 0.81
C ASP A 261 1.37 -8.69 1.74
N VAL A 262 1.14 -8.70 3.06
CA VAL A 262 2.23 -8.93 4.00
C VAL A 262 2.42 -10.42 4.20
N ILE A 263 3.50 -10.91 3.69
CA ILE A 263 4.15 -12.16 4.12
C ILE A 263 5.33 -11.83 4.98
#